data_e68cd3b038c0a2b3f3b22296dba1c17e
#
_entry.id   e68cd3b038c0a2b3f3b22296dba1c17e
#
_cell.length_a   1.000
_cell.length_b   1.000
_cell.length_c   1.000
_cell.angle_alpha   90.00
_cell.angle_beta   90.00
_cell.angle_gamma   90.00
#
_symmetry.space_group_name_H-M   'P 1'
#
loop_
_entity.id
_entity.type
_entity.pdbx_description
1 polymer ?
#
loop_
_entity_poly.entity_id
_entity_poly.type
_entity_poly.pdbx_seq_one_letter_code
_entity_poly.pdbx_strand_id
1 'polypeptide(L)'
;MKMAESSTSNSTTSPWLNPPSRFVCHVCQKQFSQYTCPRCNTRYCSLHCYKSHSTRCTESFMRNNVLSELKTMQVDDETKRKTLEMLKRVYAEELENPQDEDCFSISDETVNRVLSGDSFSFDDLTVEEKREFQRAVASGHLSKMIEPWEPWWSKPAAKEITLTKEGTRLIQSISDDFKEGGTSDVPRGPDSSLPLLKTLVSAQPSPLLALHLVDILYSYCFALRIYNGDWLSDAGGAAMVILSVSSVLGQGDKPETMMEVLSYNLEKIRSPEFKHMCRLDFGLRIVDDVVNLLGLGRPAIVCALCDLKTMIECSERDLKAEKPKSVRNWDLRNKVKLAGRKIFFLMCWVNEQPQDVLSSSCALLEAEKESIANHHSRRFEESRGEVKRKLTIEELV
;
A
#
# COMPACT_ATOMS: atom_id res chain seq x y z
N MET A 1 -6.07 -64.21 52.30
CA MET A 1 -7.48 -64.58 51.95
C MET A 1 -8.00 -63.55 51.00
N LYS A 2 -8.01 -63.94 49.75
CA LYS A 2 -9.19 -64.20 48.96
C LYS A 2 -10.05 -62.96 48.68
N MET A 3 -9.94 -62.55 47.46
CA MET A 3 -10.94 -62.58 46.37
C MET A 3 -11.79 -61.31 46.40
N ALA A 4 -12.07 -60.70 45.35
CA ALA A 4 -12.34 -60.89 43.91
C ALA A 4 -13.47 -59.96 43.52
N GLU A 5 -13.36 -59.33 42.36
CA GLU A 5 -14.41 -59.06 41.37
C GLU A 5 -15.60 -58.16 41.83
N SER A 6 -16.05 -57.25 41.01
CA SER A 6 -16.36 -57.26 39.58
C SER A 6 -16.77 -55.88 39.08
N SER A 7 -16.32 -55.56 37.91
CA SER A 7 -16.97 -54.91 36.79
C SER A 7 -18.39 -54.35 36.96
N THR A 8 -18.60 -53.12 36.62
CA THR A 8 -19.68 -52.74 35.70
C THR A 8 -19.32 -51.51 34.89
N SER A 9 -19.22 -51.74 33.62
CA SER A 9 -19.13 -50.79 32.51
C SER A 9 -20.41 -49.91 32.47
N ASN A 10 -20.22 -48.61 32.43
CA ASN A 10 -21.22 -47.72 31.83
C ASN A 10 -20.54 -46.88 30.76
N SER A 11 -20.74 -47.36 29.56
CA SER A 11 -20.54 -46.63 28.27
C SER A 11 -21.49 -45.46 28.19
N THR A 12 -21.01 -44.26 28.36
CA THR A 12 -21.65 -43.06 27.86
C THR A 12 -20.96 -42.69 26.55
N THR A 13 -21.59 -43.11 25.46
CA THR A 13 -21.31 -42.66 24.10
C THR A 13 -21.49 -41.17 24.00
N SER A 14 -20.37 -40.44 23.89
CA SER A 14 -20.39 -39.05 23.47
C SER A 14 -20.62 -38.98 21.95
N PRO A 15 -21.47 -38.03 21.49
CA PRO A 15 -21.87 -37.96 20.10
C PRO A 15 -20.74 -37.36 19.24
N TRP A 16 -20.37 -38.10 18.17
CA TRP A 16 -19.94 -37.59 16.86
C TRP A 16 -18.85 -36.50 16.86
N LEU A 17 -17.62 -36.86 17.14
CA LEU A 17 -16.45 -36.17 16.59
C LEU A 17 -16.28 -36.64 15.16
N ASN A 18 -16.67 -35.81 14.20
CA ASN A 18 -16.27 -35.98 12.80
C ASN A 18 -14.74 -36.13 12.76
N PRO A 19 -14.20 -37.12 12.06
CA PRO A 19 -12.76 -37.25 11.91
C PRO A 19 -12.22 -35.93 11.35
N PRO A 20 -11.08 -35.39 11.87
CA PRO A 20 -10.55 -34.15 11.38
C PRO A 20 -10.33 -34.26 9.87
N SER A 21 -10.93 -33.39 9.10
CA SER A 21 -10.80 -33.35 7.65
C SER A 21 -9.31 -33.30 7.30
N ARG A 22 -8.81 -34.38 6.67
CA ARG A 22 -7.41 -34.48 6.29
C ARG A 22 -7.18 -33.63 5.04
N PHE A 23 -6.54 -32.51 5.22
CA PHE A 23 -6.22 -31.59 4.11
C PHE A 23 -4.87 -31.97 3.50
N VAL A 24 -4.78 -31.95 2.18
CA VAL A 24 -3.55 -32.18 1.44
C VAL A 24 -2.63 -30.95 1.58
N CYS A 25 -1.32 -31.17 1.62
CA CYS A 25 -0.32 -30.11 1.64
C CYS A 25 -0.48 -29.20 0.41
N HIS A 26 -0.64 -27.90 0.65
CA HIS A 26 -0.80 -26.90 -0.41
C HIS A 26 0.45 -26.72 -1.28
N VAL A 27 1.62 -27.10 -0.76
CA VAL A 27 2.90 -26.89 -1.42
C VAL A 27 3.31 -28.04 -2.33
N CYS A 28 3.34 -29.26 -1.81
CA CYS A 28 3.75 -30.42 -2.60
C CYS A 28 2.59 -31.24 -3.18
N GLN A 29 1.36 -31.05 -2.68
CA GLN A 29 0.14 -31.75 -3.07
C GLN A 29 0.20 -33.30 -3.04
N LYS A 30 1.22 -33.85 -2.35
CA LYS A 30 1.50 -35.30 -2.30
C LYS A 30 1.14 -35.96 -0.97
N GLN A 31 1.18 -35.20 0.12
CA GLN A 31 0.99 -35.69 1.48
C GLN A 31 -0.03 -34.85 2.23
N PHE A 32 -0.62 -35.41 3.28
CA PHE A 32 -1.52 -34.67 4.16
C PHE A 32 -0.72 -33.61 4.95
N SER A 33 -1.31 -32.41 5.08
CA SER A 33 -0.73 -31.33 5.87
C SER A 33 -0.82 -31.65 7.36
N GLN A 34 0.30 -31.46 8.05
CA GLN A 34 0.40 -31.61 9.51
C GLN A 34 0.55 -30.26 10.22
N TYR A 35 0.96 -29.23 9.47
CA TYR A 35 1.28 -27.91 10.00
C TYR A 35 0.58 -26.82 9.20
N THR A 36 0.40 -25.66 9.85
CA THR A 36 -0.16 -24.46 9.23
C THR A 36 0.80 -23.31 9.45
N CYS A 37 1.08 -22.54 8.40
CA CYS A 37 1.91 -21.34 8.51
C CYS A 37 1.19 -20.30 9.36
N PRO A 38 1.80 -19.79 10.45
CA PRO A 38 1.14 -18.83 11.34
C PRO A 38 0.87 -17.47 10.69
N ARG A 39 1.54 -17.17 9.57
CA ARG A 39 1.42 -15.89 8.88
C ARG A 39 0.39 -15.88 7.74
N CYS A 40 0.41 -16.89 6.88
CA CYS A 40 -0.46 -16.93 5.70
C CYS A 40 -1.49 -18.05 5.73
N ASN A 41 -1.57 -18.82 6.83
CA ASN A 41 -2.44 -19.98 7.02
C ASN A 41 -2.30 -21.10 5.97
N THR A 42 -1.25 -21.07 5.14
CA THR A 42 -0.96 -22.15 4.19
C THR A 42 -0.62 -23.43 4.93
N ARG A 43 -1.29 -24.52 4.59
CA ARG A 43 -1.08 -25.84 5.21
C ARG A 43 0.02 -26.60 4.49
N TYR A 44 0.98 -27.14 5.25
CA TYR A 44 2.15 -27.87 4.72
C TYR A 44 2.44 -29.14 5.51
N CYS A 45 3.16 -30.10 4.88
CA CYS A 45 3.43 -31.41 5.47
C CYS A 45 4.80 -31.53 6.13
N SER A 46 5.77 -30.71 5.76
CA SER A 46 7.16 -30.84 6.20
C SER A 46 7.88 -29.48 6.24
N LEU A 47 9.03 -29.44 6.91
CA LEU A 47 9.89 -28.26 6.94
C LEU A 47 10.36 -27.83 5.54
N HIS A 48 10.58 -28.78 4.62
CA HIS A 48 10.90 -28.47 3.24
C HIS A 48 9.78 -27.70 2.55
N CYS A 49 8.53 -28.17 2.70
CA CYS A 49 7.36 -27.46 2.19
C CYS A 49 7.16 -26.10 2.88
N TYR A 50 7.50 -25.98 4.16
CA TYR A 50 7.48 -24.69 4.83
C TYR A 50 8.48 -23.69 4.22
N LYS A 51 9.70 -24.11 3.96
CA LYS A 51 10.70 -23.24 3.32
C LYS A 51 10.33 -22.89 1.87
N SER A 52 9.67 -23.80 1.17
CA SER A 52 9.31 -23.64 -0.25
C SER A 52 7.99 -22.88 -0.47
N HIS A 53 7.12 -22.74 0.57
CA HIS A 53 5.78 -22.15 0.35
C HIS A 53 5.84 -20.64 0.09
N SER A 54 6.77 -19.94 0.71
CA SER A 54 7.03 -18.51 0.50
C SER A 54 8.29 -18.10 1.27
N THR A 55 9.31 -17.66 0.56
CA THR A 55 10.52 -17.07 1.16
C THR A 55 10.15 -15.85 2.01
N ARG A 56 9.23 -15.02 1.53
CA ARG A 56 8.73 -13.84 2.25
C ARG A 56 8.08 -14.18 3.61
N CYS A 57 7.33 -15.29 3.70
CA CYS A 57 6.74 -15.74 4.97
C CYS A 57 7.77 -16.23 5.95
N THR A 58 8.79 -16.99 5.49
CA THR A 58 9.83 -17.57 6.34
C THR A 58 10.79 -16.51 6.85
N GLU A 59 11.28 -15.64 5.98
CA GLU A 59 12.22 -14.57 6.34
C GLU A 59 11.61 -13.54 7.28
N SER A 60 10.39 -13.09 7.01
CA SER A 60 9.74 -12.10 7.87
C SER A 60 9.33 -12.66 9.23
N PHE A 61 9.00 -13.97 9.33
CA PHE A 61 8.76 -14.61 10.61
C PHE A 61 10.04 -14.66 11.45
N MET A 62 11.16 -15.05 10.86
CA MET A 62 12.45 -15.04 11.52
C MET A 62 12.87 -13.63 11.95
N ARG A 63 12.72 -12.65 11.05
CA ARG A 63 13.02 -11.24 11.34
C ARG A 63 12.20 -10.70 12.50
N ASN A 64 10.88 -10.96 12.53
CA ASN A 64 10.02 -10.49 13.62
C ASN A 64 10.36 -11.15 14.95
N ASN A 65 10.72 -12.44 14.97
CA ASN A 65 11.17 -13.11 16.18
C ASN A 65 12.49 -12.52 16.69
N VAL A 66 13.47 -12.31 15.80
CA VAL A 66 14.74 -11.68 16.17
C VAL A 66 14.53 -10.26 16.70
N LEU A 67 13.69 -9.46 16.04
CA LEU A 67 13.35 -8.11 16.52
C LEU A 67 12.61 -8.11 17.87
N SER A 68 11.74 -9.10 18.10
CA SER A 68 11.06 -9.26 19.38
C SER A 68 12.04 -9.63 20.51
N GLU A 69 12.94 -10.57 20.25
CA GLU A 69 14.00 -10.94 21.19
C GLU A 69 14.96 -9.78 21.45
N LEU A 70 15.40 -9.06 20.42
CA LEU A 70 16.25 -7.88 20.57
C LEU A 70 15.60 -6.76 21.39
N LYS A 71 14.27 -6.57 21.27
CA LYS A 71 13.52 -5.59 22.08
C LYS A 71 13.39 -5.97 23.56
N THR A 72 13.40 -7.27 23.86
CA THR A 72 13.29 -7.77 25.26
C THR A 72 14.65 -7.89 25.96
N MET A 73 15.74 -7.93 25.19
CA MET A 73 17.09 -7.95 25.76
C MET A 73 17.53 -6.54 26.18
N GLN A 74 17.63 -6.31 27.49
CA GLN A 74 18.42 -5.20 28.03
C GLN A 74 19.90 -5.55 27.80
N VAL A 75 20.43 -5.15 26.67
CA VAL A 75 21.79 -5.46 26.26
C VAL A 75 22.73 -4.43 26.87
N ASP A 76 23.75 -4.87 27.60
CA ASP A 76 24.83 -4.02 28.06
C ASP A 76 25.67 -3.52 26.85
N ASP A 77 26.41 -2.42 27.03
CA ASP A 77 27.16 -1.78 25.96
C ASP A 77 28.31 -2.67 25.41
N GLU A 78 28.78 -3.63 26.21
CA GLU A 78 29.81 -4.58 25.78
C GLU A 78 29.25 -5.63 24.82
N THR A 79 28.02 -6.11 25.07
CA THR A 79 27.31 -7.05 24.17
C THR A 79 26.90 -6.38 22.87
N LYS A 80 26.49 -5.11 22.92
CA LYS A 80 26.22 -4.30 21.70
C LYS A 80 27.49 -4.20 20.85
N ARG A 81 28.62 -3.90 21.46
CA ARG A 81 29.91 -3.78 20.76
C ARG A 81 30.33 -5.10 20.11
N LYS A 82 30.19 -6.24 20.81
CA LYS A 82 30.50 -7.57 20.27
C LYS A 82 29.58 -7.96 19.12
N THR A 83 28.29 -7.65 19.22
CA THR A 83 27.34 -7.91 18.13
C THR A 83 27.65 -7.06 16.90
N LEU A 84 28.04 -5.81 17.10
CA LEU A 84 28.44 -4.88 16.03
C LEU A 84 29.73 -5.36 15.34
N GLU A 85 30.68 -5.89 16.12
CA GLU A 85 31.93 -6.47 15.58
C GLU A 85 31.69 -7.78 14.80
N MET A 86 30.75 -8.62 15.25
CA MET A 86 30.30 -9.78 14.50
C MET A 86 29.58 -9.41 13.20
N LEU A 87 28.72 -8.42 13.23
CA LEU A 87 28.05 -7.90 12.03
C LEU A 87 29.08 -7.32 11.04
N LYS A 88 30.07 -6.55 11.51
CA LYS A 88 31.17 -6.06 10.68
C LYS A 88 31.96 -7.20 10.04
N ARG A 89 32.17 -8.32 10.75
CA ARG A 89 32.89 -9.47 10.23
C ARG A 89 32.07 -10.21 9.15
N VAL A 90 30.76 -10.43 9.37
CA VAL A 90 29.86 -11.03 8.38
C VAL A 90 29.77 -10.16 7.13
N TYR A 91 29.67 -8.83 7.28
CA TYR A 91 29.73 -7.89 6.15
C TYR A 91 31.05 -7.91 5.41
N ALA A 92 32.18 -8.07 6.12
CA ALA A 92 33.49 -8.17 5.49
C ALA A 92 33.67 -9.50 4.72
N GLU A 93 33.11 -10.62 5.21
CA GLU A 93 33.11 -11.91 4.53
C GLU A 93 32.20 -11.92 3.27
N GLU A 94 31.09 -11.15 3.26
CA GLU A 94 30.26 -10.94 2.07
C GLU A 94 30.96 -10.05 1.02
N LEU A 95 31.84 -9.15 1.43
CA LEU A 95 32.63 -8.27 0.56
C LEU A 95 33.83 -8.99 -0.12
N GLU A 96 34.24 -10.19 0.34
CA GLU A 96 35.31 -11.00 -0.28
C GLU A 96 34.81 -11.79 -1.50
N ASN A 97 33.53 -11.73 -1.86
CA ASN A 97 32.98 -12.34 -3.07
C ASN A 97 32.93 -11.32 -4.23
N PRO A 98 33.83 -11.37 -5.22
CA PRO A 98 34.03 -10.28 -6.19
C PRO A 98 33.02 -10.30 -7.36
N GLN A 99 31.75 -10.56 -7.14
CA GLN A 99 30.72 -10.58 -8.17
C GLN A 99 29.65 -9.49 -8.07
N ASP A 100 29.67 -8.63 -7.02
CA ASP A 100 28.82 -7.45 -6.93
C ASP A 100 29.68 -6.20 -6.73
N GLU A 101 30.08 -5.56 -7.85
CA GLU A 101 30.89 -4.32 -7.88
C GLU A 101 30.15 -3.05 -7.39
N ASP A 102 28.96 -3.17 -6.77
CA ASP A 102 28.14 -2.05 -6.33
C ASP A 102 27.88 -2.03 -4.81
N CYS A 103 28.94 -2.19 -4.00
CA CYS A 103 28.80 -2.03 -2.56
C CYS A 103 28.82 -0.55 -2.15
N PHE A 104 27.68 -0.05 -1.64
CA PHE A 104 27.55 1.30 -1.07
C PHE A 104 28.44 1.38 0.19
N SER A 105 29.53 2.13 0.11
CA SER A 105 30.46 2.33 1.22
C SER A 105 30.03 3.53 2.06
N ILE A 106 29.56 3.29 3.29
CA ILE A 106 29.24 4.30 4.27
C ILE A 106 30.40 4.41 5.27
N SER A 107 30.80 5.63 5.61
CA SER A 107 31.86 5.86 6.59
C SER A 107 31.46 5.36 7.99
N ASP A 108 32.43 4.88 8.77
CA ASP A 108 32.21 4.43 10.16
C ASP A 108 31.61 5.55 11.03
N GLU A 109 31.89 6.80 10.73
CA GLU A 109 31.37 7.97 11.44
C GLU A 109 29.88 8.15 11.18
N THR A 110 29.43 8.03 9.92
CA THR A 110 28.03 8.06 9.52
C THR A 110 27.24 6.88 10.12
N VAL A 111 27.84 5.68 10.10
CA VAL A 111 27.24 4.49 10.72
C VAL A 111 27.03 4.68 12.22
N ASN A 112 28.04 5.21 12.93
CA ASN A 112 27.95 5.44 14.37
C ASN A 112 26.90 6.49 14.74
N ARG A 113 26.74 7.54 13.94
CA ARG A 113 25.72 8.58 14.15
C ARG A 113 24.29 8.01 13.95
N VAL A 114 24.09 7.21 12.92
CA VAL A 114 22.79 6.52 12.69
C VAL A 114 22.46 5.54 13.82
N LEU A 115 23.45 4.80 14.32
CA LEU A 115 23.29 3.85 15.41
C LEU A 115 23.04 4.51 16.77
N SER A 116 23.54 5.74 16.99
CA SER A 116 23.27 6.51 18.21
C SER A 116 21.86 7.07 18.28
N GLY A 117 21.06 6.96 17.19
CA GLY A 117 19.68 7.42 17.16
C GLY A 117 19.53 8.95 16.98
N ASP A 118 20.60 9.63 16.59
CA ASP A 118 20.53 11.04 16.24
C ASP A 118 19.72 11.25 14.97
N SER A 119 19.00 12.36 14.87
CA SER A 119 18.30 12.73 13.64
C SER A 119 19.32 12.91 12.52
N PHE A 120 19.24 12.08 11.50
CA PHE A 120 20.17 12.03 10.38
C PHE A 120 19.49 12.50 9.09
N SER A 121 20.10 13.47 8.41
CA SER A 121 19.61 14.04 7.15
C SER A 121 20.57 13.75 6.01
N PHE A 122 20.08 13.80 4.76
CA PHE A 122 20.93 13.73 3.57
C PHE A 122 22.05 14.77 3.59
N ASP A 123 21.83 15.95 4.20
CA ASP A 123 22.84 16.99 4.30
C ASP A 123 24.01 16.63 5.22
N ASP A 124 23.83 15.68 6.13
CA ASP A 124 24.85 15.19 7.06
C ASP A 124 25.85 14.22 6.41
N LEU A 125 25.55 13.70 5.22
CA LEU A 125 26.42 12.84 4.44
C LEU A 125 27.63 13.60 3.91
N THR A 126 28.78 12.95 3.82
CA THR A 126 29.96 13.46 3.11
C THR A 126 29.70 13.63 1.62
N VAL A 127 30.56 14.37 0.92
CA VAL A 127 30.39 14.61 -0.52
C VAL A 127 30.48 13.30 -1.32
N GLU A 128 31.35 12.40 -0.90
CA GLU A 128 31.53 11.08 -1.50
C GLU A 128 30.30 10.21 -1.28
N GLU A 129 29.79 10.13 -0.06
CA GLU A 129 28.59 9.36 0.30
C GLU A 129 27.34 9.90 -0.41
N LYS A 130 27.18 11.23 -0.51
CA LYS A 130 26.11 11.86 -1.30
C LYS A 130 26.16 11.41 -2.76
N ARG A 131 27.34 11.38 -3.35
CA ARG A 131 27.53 10.98 -4.74
C ARG A 131 27.25 9.49 -4.95
N GLU A 132 27.68 8.64 -4.04
CA GLU A 132 27.39 7.19 -4.08
C GLU A 132 25.91 6.91 -3.85
N PHE A 133 25.29 7.56 -2.88
CA PHE A 133 23.85 7.47 -2.66
C PHE A 133 23.05 7.88 -3.91
N GLN A 134 23.40 9.00 -4.53
CA GLN A 134 22.77 9.46 -5.78
C GLN A 134 22.98 8.44 -6.92
N ARG A 135 24.16 7.82 -7.00
CA ARG A 135 24.45 6.76 -7.99
C ARG A 135 23.63 5.52 -7.72
N ALA A 136 23.53 5.07 -6.46
CA ALA A 136 22.72 3.93 -6.05
C ALA A 136 21.21 4.17 -6.27
N VAL A 137 20.72 5.40 -6.07
CA VAL A 137 19.36 5.81 -6.45
C VAL A 137 19.16 5.73 -7.96
N ALA A 138 20.09 6.30 -8.73
CA ALA A 138 20.01 6.34 -10.19
C ALA A 138 20.08 4.94 -10.86
N SER A 139 20.88 4.03 -10.29
CA SER A 139 20.98 2.63 -10.73
C SER A 139 19.77 1.78 -10.34
N GLY A 140 18.93 2.27 -9.42
CA GLY A 140 17.80 1.51 -8.87
C GLY A 140 18.21 0.41 -7.88
N HIS A 141 19.47 0.36 -7.45
CA HIS A 141 19.96 -0.64 -6.50
C HIS A 141 19.22 -0.56 -5.17
N LEU A 142 18.98 0.65 -4.65
CA LEU A 142 18.23 0.86 -3.41
C LEU A 142 16.77 0.42 -3.49
N SER A 143 16.18 0.34 -4.69
CA SER A 143 14.80 -0.13 -4.84
C SER A 143 14.61 -1.59 -4.42
N LYS A 144 15.68 -2.40 -4.48
CA LYS A 144 15.67 -3.80 -4.02
C LYS A 144 15.64 -3.92 -2.50
N MET A 145 16.12 -2.90 -1.78
CA MET A 145 16.17 -2.84 -0.32
C MET A 145 14.87 -2.30 0.28
N ILE A 146 14.06 -1.58 -0.51
CA ILE A 146 12.78 -1.03 -0.07
C ILE A 146 11.74 -2.15 -0.12
N GLU A 147 11.18 -2.51 1.02
CA GLU A 147 10.06 -3.45 1.08
C GLU A 147 8.82 -2.77 0.46
N PRO A 148 8.23 -3.33 -0.61
CA PRO A 148 7.06 -2.73 -1.24
C PRO A 148 5.90 -2.68 -0.24
N TRP A 149 5.30 -1.52 -0.09
CA TRP A 149 4.12 -1.35 0.72
C TRP A 149 2.94 -2.18 0.19
N GLU A 150 2.31 -2.93 1.09
CA GLU A 150 1.07 -3.63 0.78
C GLU A 150 -0.11 -2.71 1.06
N PRO A 151 -0.96 -2.41 0.04
CA PRO A 151 -2.10 -1.53 0.22
C PRO A 151 -3.03 -2.02 1.32
N TRP A 152 -3.50 -1.10 2.13
CA TRP A 152 -4.40 -1.44 3.22
C TRP A 152 -5.72 -2.06 2.73
N TRP A 153 -6.20 -1.70 1.53
CA TRP A 153 -7.40 -2.30 0.91
C TRP A 153 -7.22 -3.74 0.45
N SER A 154 -6.00 -4.24 0.38
CA SER A 154 -5.70 -5.65 0.11
C SER A 154 -5.62 -6.50 1.39
N LYS A 155 -5.59 -5.86 2.56
CA LYS A 155 -5.44 -6.55 3.84
C LYS A 155 -6.78 -7.11 4.34
N PRO A 156 -6.78 -8.24 5.08
CA PRO A 156 -8.01 -8.81 5.65
C PRO A 156 -8.79 -7.82 6.53
N ALA A 157 -8.09 -7.00 7.31
CA ALA A 157 -8.69 -5.99 8.19
C ALA A 157 -9.54 -4.94 7.43
N ALA A 158 -9.26 -4.71 6.15
CA ALA A 158 -10.07 -3.80 5.34
C ALA A 158 -11.50 -4.32 5.09
N LYS A 159 -11.71 -5.63 5.09
CA LYS A 159 -13.03 -6.26 4.93
C LYS A 159 -13.88 -6.19 6.21
N GLU A 160 -13.25 -5.93 7.33
CA GLU A 160 -13.88 -5.84 8.65
C GLU A 160 -14.33 -4.42 9.00
N ILE A 161 -14.06 -3.45 8.11
CA ILE A 161 -14.46 -2.06 8.33
C ILE A 161 -15.98 -1.96 8.37
N THR A 162 -16.51 -1.53 9.52
CA THR A 162 -17.92 -1.28 9.69
C THR A 162 -18.15 0.15 10.21
N LEU A 163 -19.10 0.85 9.61
CA LEU A 163 -19.49 2.20 10.00
C LEU A 163 -20.95 2.22 10.46
N THR A 164 -21.28 3.14 11.34
CA THR A 164 -22.66 3.47 11.69
C THR A 164 -23.40 4.08 10.48
N LYS A 165 -24.69 4.28 10.60
CA LYS A 165 -25.47 5.02 9.58
C LYS A 165 -24.97 6.46 9.40
N GLU A 166 -24.45 7.02 10.47
CA GLU A 166 -23.87 8.36 10.51
C GLU A 166 -22.42 8.42 10.02
N GLY A 167 -21.85 7.29 9.54
CA GLY A 167 -20.52 7.21 8.97
C GLY A 167 -19.37 7.13 9.96
N THR A 168 -19.64 7.00 11.27
CA THR A 168 -18.61 6.81 12.29
C THR A 168 -18.26 5.34 12.47
N ARG A 169 -17.04 5.02 12.88
CA ARG A 169 -16.59 3.65 13.10
C ARG A 169 -17.32 2.99 14.27
N LEU A 170 -17.84 1.77 14.07
CA LEU A 170 -18.60 1.02 15.07
C LEU A 170 -17.72 0.39 16.15
N ILE A 171 -16.51 -0.04 15.77
CA ILE A 171 -15.57 -0.75 16.64
C ILE A 171 -14.25 -0.01 16.65
N GLN A 172 -13.86 0.50 17.81
CA GLN A 172 -12.47 0.92 18.06
C GLN A 172 -11.72 -0.26 18.65
N SER A 173 -10.63 -0.65 18.02
CA SER A 173 -9.75 -1.66 18.57
C SER A 173 -9.08 -1.12 19.84
N ILE A 174 -9.27 -1.78 20.97
CA ILE A 174 -8.68 -1.40 22.27
C ILE A 174 -7.13 -1.44 22.22
N SER A 175 -6.57 -2.12 21.23
CA SER A 175 -5.11 -2.20 21.02
C SER A 175 -4.48 -0.92 20.43
N ASP A 176 -5.29 0.03 19.93
CA ASP A 176 -4.78 1.25 19.31
C ASP A 176 -4.31 2.31 20.33
N ASP A 177 -4.77 2.24 21.59
CA ASP A 177 -4.41 3.21 22.64
C ASP A 177 -3.00 3.00 23.25
N PHE A 178 -2.32 1.89 22.95
CA PHE A 178 -1.01 1.56 23.53
C PHE A 178 0.16 1.54 22.54
N LYS A 179 -0.06 1.88 21.29
CA LYS A 179 1.03 2.03 20.31
C LYS A 179 1.25 3.51 19.97
N GLU A 180 1.97 4.19 20.84
CA GLU A 180 2.73 5.38 20.40
C GLU A 180 3.68 4.94 19.28
N GLY A 181 3.35 5.30 18.03
CA GLY A 181 4.17 5.04 16.84
C GLY A 181 3.76 3.88 15.94
N GLY A 182 2.65 3.15 16.22
CA GLY A 182 2.11 2.15 15.29
C GLY A 182 1.06 2.75 14.38
N THR A 183 1.40 3.05 13.13
CA THR A 183 0.41 3.36 12.09
C THR A 183 -0.59 2.20 12.01
N SER A 184 -1.85 2.46 12.33
CA SER A 184 -2.94 1.52 12.08
C SER A 184 -2.87 1.15 10.60
N ASP A 185 -2.77 -0.15 10.30
CA ASP A 185 -2.64 -0.65 8.93
C ASP A 185 -3.83 -0.26 8.02
N VAL A 186 -4.93 0.20 8.61
CA VAL A 186 -6.16 0.61 7.91
C VAL A 186 -6.56 2.01 8.36
N PRO A 187 -6.89 2.92 7.43
CA PRO A 187 -7.28 4.29 7.76
C PRO A 187 -8.45 4.35 8.73
N ARG A 188 -8.40 5.30 9.65
CA ARG A 188 -9.50 5.58 10.56
C ARG A 188 -10.64 6.25 9.79
N GLY A 189 -11.87 5.88 10.12
CA GLY A 189 -13.04 6.59 9.62
C GLY A 189 -13.20 7.96 10.28
N PRO A 190 -14.26 8.72 9.90
CA PRO A 190 -14.55 10.01 10.51
C PRO A 190 -14.74 9.92 12.03
N ASP A 191 -14.16 10.88 12.77
CA ASP A 191 -14.31 10.98 14.23
C ASP A 191 -15.69 11.52 14.64
N SER A 192 -16.36 12.23 13.75
CA SER A 192 -17.70 12.80 13.95
C SER A 192 -18.69 12.33 12.90
N SER A 193 -19.98 12.34 13.25
CA SER A 193 -21.05 11.97 12.32
C SER A 193 -21.04 12.83 11.06
N LEU A 194 -21.23 12.19 9.92
CA LEU A 194 -21.34 12.88 8.63
C LEU A 194 -22.72 13.54 8.50
N PRO A 195 -22.77 14.81 8.12
CA PRO A 195 -24.04 15.48 7.88
C PRO A 195 -24.75 14.90 6.65
N LEU A 196 -26.08 14.94 6.68
CA LEU A 196 -26.89 14.56 5.52
C LEU A 196 -26.67 15.54 4.36
N LEU A 197 -26.63 15.02 3.14
CA LEU A 197 -26.43 15.86 1.94
C LEU A 197 -27.45 16.99 1.83
N LYS A 198 -28.68 16.75 2.24
CA LYS A 198 -29.77 17.77 2.26
C LYS A 198 -29.45 19.00 3.10
N THR A 199 -28.56 18.86 4.08
CA THR A 199 -28.09 20.00 4.90
C THR A 199 -26.94 20.77 4.24
N LEU A 200 -26.22 20.15 3.30
CA LEU A 200 -25.08 20.75 2.62
C LEU A 200 -25.49 21.43 1.31
N VAL A 201 -26.44 20.86 0.58
CA VAL A 201 -26.88 21.35 -0.72
C VAL A 201 -28.38 21.21 -0.87
N SER A 202 -29.00 22.22 -1.51
CA SER A 202 -30.45 22.25 -1.79
C SER A 202 -30.78 21.50 -3.10
N ALA A 203 -29.82 21.41 -4.03
CA ALA A 203 -29.99 20.72 -5.31
C ALA A 203 -29.74 19.24 -5.20
N GLN A 204 -30.43 18.46 -6.04
CA GLN A 204 -30.14 17.03 -6.14
C GLN A 204 -28.71 16.79 -6.65
N PRO A 205 -27.92 15.93 -6.00
CA PRO A 205 -26.57 15.59 -6.45
C PRO A 205 -26.55 15.02 -7.86
N SER A 206 -25.55 15.43 -8.65
CA SER A 206 -25.37 14.91 -10.01
C SER A 206 -25.03 13.42 -10.00
N PRO A 207 -25.57 12.61 -10.92
CA PRO A 207 -25.16 11.21 -11.09
C PRO A 207 -23.68 11.05 -11.50
N LEU A 208 -23.09 12.11 -12.06
CA LEU A 208 -21.67 12.13 -12.45
C LEU A 208 -20.70 12.16 -11.26
N LEU A 209 -21.20 12.30 -10.03
CA LEU A 209 -20.34 12.26 -8.83
C LEU A 209 -19.61 10.92 -8.65
N ALA A 210 -20.16 9.84 -9.20
CA ALA A 210 -19.46 8.54 -9.24
C ALA A 210 -18.17 8.61 -10.06
N LEU A 211 -18.14 9.35 -11.17
CA LEU A 211 -16.95 9.59 -11.98
C LEU A 211 -15.94 10.45 -11.24
N HIS A 212 -16.41 11.49 -10.54
CA HIS A 212 -15.55 12.30 -9.67
C HIS A 212 -14.92 11.46 -8.56
N LEU A 213 -15.67 10.52 -7.99
CA LEU A 213 -15.16 9.60 -6.98
C LEU A 213 -14.02 8.75 -7.54
N VAL A 214 -14.19 8.17 -8.73
CA VAL A 214 -13.16 7.34 -9.37
C VAL A 214 -11.90 8.16 -9.66
N ASP A 215 -12.00 9.36 -10.19
CA ASP A 215 -10.86 10.27 -10.45
C ASP A 215 -10.07 10.53 -9.14
N ILE A 216 -10.78 10.82 -8.06
CA ILE A 216 -10.18 11.12 -6.76
C ILE A 216 -9.56 9.87 -6.13
N LEU A 217 -10.25 8.72 -6.17
CA LEU A 217 -9.70 7.47 -5.65
C LEU A 217 -8.48 7.01 -6.44
N TYR A 218 -8.45 7.22 -7.77
CA TYR A 218 -7.28 6.95 -8.58
C TYR A 218 -6.07 7.77 -8.12
N SER A 219 -6.24 9.08 -7.93
CA SER A 219 -5.16 9.95 -7.46
C SER A 219 -4.69 9.60 -6.05
N TYR A 220 -5.61 9.18 -5.17
CA TYR A 220 -5.29 8.70 -3.82
C TYR A 220 -4.47 7.40 -3.85
N CYS A 221 -4.93 6.38 -4.57
CA CYS A 221 -4.19 5.12 -4.71
C CYS A 221 -2.81 5.34 -5.33
N PHE A 222 -2.72 6.21 -6.35
CA PHE A 222 -1.47 6.60 -6.98
C PHE A 222 -0.51 7.25 -5.99
N ALA A 223 -0.96 8.25 -5.23
CA ALA A 223 -0.13 8.92 -4.23
C ALA A 223 0.39 7.94 -3.17
N LEU A 224 -0.46 7.08 -2.62
CA LEU A 224 -0.03 6.08 -1.65
C LEU A 224 1.00 5.09 -2.22
N ARG A 225 0.88 4.71 -3.48
CA ARG A 225 1.89 3.86 -4.16
C ARG A 225 3.22 4.57 -4.33
N ILE A 226 3.22 5.85 -4.70
CA ILE A 226 4.43 6.66 -4.87
C ILE A 226 5.15 6.87 -3.54
N TYR A 227 4.40 7.13 -2.48
CA TYR A 227 4.94 7.35 -1.13
C TYR A 227 5.13 6.05 -0.33
N ASN A 228 4.99 4.89 -0.95
CA ASN A 228 5.10 3.57 -0.30
C ASN A 228 4.24 3.46 0.98
N GLY A 229 3.09 4.12 1.01
CA GLY A 229 2.14 4.18 2.13
C GLY A 229 2.44 5.23 3.19
N ASP A 230 3.63 5.83 3.18
CA ASP A 230 4.03 6.85 4.15
C ASP A 230 3.90 8.28 3.58
N TRP A 231 2.67 8.72 3.42
CA TRP A 231 2.38 10.09 2.99
C TRP A 231 2.60 11.13 4.10
N LEU A 232 2.67 10.69 5.37
CA LEU A 232 2.86 11.59 6.51
C LEU A 232 4.26 12.23 6.53
N SER A 233 5.27 11.53 6.02
CA SER A 233 6.64 12.06 5.92
C SER A 233 6.73 13.28 5.01
N ASP A 234 5.85 13.40 4.00
CA ASP A 234 5.74 14.54 3.11
C ASP A 234 4.29 14.78 2.68
N ALA A 235 3.46 15.24 3.59
CA ALA A 235 2.04 15.52 3.32
C ALA A 235 1.85 16.61 2.26
N GLY A 236 2.77 17.58 2.18
CA GLY A 236 2.77 18.63 1.18
C GLY A 236 2.97 18.08 -0.22
N GLY A 237 4.01 17.27 -0.43
CA GLY A 237 4.29 16.61 -1.71
C GLY A 237 3.20 15.64 -2.12
N ALA A 238 2.68 14.82 -1.18
CA ALA A 238 1.59 13.89 -1.45
C ALA A 238 0.32 14.61 -1.92
N ALA A 239 -0.06 15.71 -1.27
CA ALA A 239 -1.19 16.54 -1.68
C ALA A 239 -0.99 17.15 -3.08
N MET A 240 0.24 17.58 -3.40
CA MET A 240 0.58 18.09 -4.73
C MET A 240 0.44 17.02 -5.81
N VAL A 241 0.88 15.78 -5.54
CA VAL A 241 0.69 14.64 -6.43
C VAL A 241 -0.81 14.42 -6.70
N ILE A 242 -1.65 14.41 -5.65
CA ILE A 242 -3.09 14.24 -5.79
C ILE A 242 -3.71 15.36 -6.64
N LEU A 243 -3.37 16.62 -6.37
CA LEU A 243 -3.88 17.75 -7.15
C LEU A 243 -3.37 17.76 -8.59
N SER A 244 -2.20 17.18 -8.84
CA SER A 244 -1.65 17.05 -10.19
C SER A 244 -2.35 15.95 -10.98
N VAL A 245 -2.67 14.81 -10.37
CA VAL A 245 -3.25 13.65 -11.04
C VAL A 245 -4.76 13.75 -11.18
N SER A 246 -5.48 14.21 -10.15
CA SER A 246 -6.94 14.39 -10.22
C SER A 246 -7.32 15.66 -10.97
N SER A 247 -8.02 15.54 -12.09
CA SER A 247 -8.58 16.68 -12.82
C SER A 247 -9.67 17.37 -12.01
N VAL A 248 -10.46 16.60 -11.31
CA VAL A 248 -11.56 17.06 -10.45
C VAL A 248 -11.05 17.92 -9.30
N LEU A 249 -9.98 17.53 -8.62
CA LEU A 249 -9.43 18.29 -7.48
C LEU A 249 -8.52 19.43 -7.94
N GLY A 250 -7.66 19.18 -8.93
CA GLY A 250 -6.63 20.13 -9.35
C GLY A 250 -7.13 21.21 -10.29
N GLN A 251 -8.02 20.88 -11.22
CA GLN A 251 -8.54 21.81 -12.26
C GLN A 251 -10.00 22.16 -12.05
N GLY A 252 -10.73 21.34 -11.30
CA GLY A 252 -12.18 21.54 -11.09
C GLY A 252 -13.03 21.02 -12.24
N ASP A 253 -12.45 20.11 -13.05
CA ASP A 253 -13.12 19.49 -14.19
C ASP A 253 -14.33 18.64 -13.77
N LYS A 254 -15.19 18.38 -14.73
CA LYS A 254 -16.42 17.60 -14.57
C LYS A 254 -16.46 16.53 -15.66
N PRO A 255 -15.72 15.43 -15.50
CA PRO A 255 -15.73 14.35 -16.49
C PRO A 255 -17.15 13.78 -16.66
N GLU A 256 -17.52 13.48 -17.89
CA GLU A 256 -18.84 12.95 -18.24
C GLU A 256 -18.82 11.45 -18.50
N THR A 257 -17.63 10.86 -18.74
CA THR A 257 -17.47 9.45 -19.02
C THR A 257 -16.31 8.81 -18.23
N MET A 258 -16.39 7.50 -18.02
CA MET A 258 -15.33 6.74 -17.35
C MET A 258 -14.04 6.74 -18.18
N MET A 259 -14.17 6.66 -19.52
CA MET A 259 -13.01 6.73 -20.42
C MET A 259 -12.28 8.06 -20.31
N GLU A 260 -13.01 9.18 -20.17
CA GLU A 260 -12.41 10.50 -19.99
C GLU A 260 -11.59 10.57 -18.70
N VAL A 261 -12.16 10.06 -17.59
CA VAL A 261 -11.44 9.96 -16.30
C VAL A 261 -10.15 9.16 -16.45
N LEU A 262 -10.23 7.95 -16.98
CA LEU A 262 -9.06 7.09 -17.10
C LEU A 262 -8.02 7.62 -18.08
N SER A 263 -8.47 8.15 -19.22
CA SER A 263 -7.56 8.72 -20.22
C SER A 263 -6.76 9.88 -19.65
N TYR A 264 -7.42 10.78 -18.93
CA TYR A 264 -6.75 11.90 -18.27
C TYR A 264 -5.73 11.42 -17.22
N ASN A 265 -6.16 10.54 -16.30
CA ASN A 265 -5.31 10.02 -15.24
C ASN A 265 -4.09 9.28 -15.79
N LEU A 266 -4.29 8.41 -16.79
CA LEU A 266 -3.21 7.65 -17.44
C LEU A 266 -2.27 8.56 -18.26
N GLU A 267 -2.77 9.61 -18.91
CA GLU A 267 -1.96 10.60 -19.58
C GLU A 267 -1.13 11.39 -18.57
N LYS A 268 -1.74 11.79 -17.47
CA LYS A 268 -1.09 12.60 -16.43
C LYS A 268 0.07 11.87 -15.75
N ILE A 269 -0.09 10.61 -15.39
CA ILE A 269 1.00 9.82 -14.79
C ILE A 269 2.14 9.51 -15.79
N ARG A 270 1.89 9.64 -17.11
CA ARG A 270 2.90 9.51 -18.16
C ARG A 270 3.55 10.85 -18.53
N SER A 271 3.13 11.96 -17.92
CA SER A 271 3.73 13.28 -18.11
C SER A 271 5.21 13.27 -17.68
N PRO A 272 6.01 14.24 -18.15
CA PRO A 272 7.44 14.32 -17.79
C PRO A 272 7.71 14.30 -16.30
N GLU A 273 6.77 14.78 -15.48
CA GLU A 273 6.83 14.83 -14.03
C GLU A 273 6.95 13.41 -13.40
N PHE A 274 6.22 12.43 -13.95
CA PHE A 274 6.18 11.06 -13.44
C PHE A 274 6.78 10.01 -14.39
N LYS A 275 7.22 10.41 -15.59
CA LYS A 275 7.63 9.52 -16.68
C LYS A 275 8.70 8.50 -16.29
N HIS A 276 9.62 8.88 -15.42
CA HIS A 276 10.71 8.01 -14.97
C HIS A 276 10.24 6.95 -13.98
N MET A 277 9.13 7.17 -13.30
CA MET A 277 8.59 6.30 -12.25
C MET A 277 7.44 5.43 -12.75
N CYS A 278 6.67 5.91 -13.76
CA CYS A 278 5.38 5.34 -14.10
C CYS A 278 5.28 4.92 -15.57
N ARG A 279 5.06 3.62 -15.80
CA ARG A 279 4.70 3.04 -17.10
C ARG A 279 3.19 2.82 -17.17
N LEU A 280 2.65 2.56 -18.36
CA LEU A 280 1.21 2.25 -18.52
C LEU A 280 0.76 1.11 -17.62
N ASP A 281 1.56 0.03 -17.53
CA ASP A 281 1.25 -1.12 -16.67
C ASP A 281 1.12 -0.74 -15.19
N PHE A 282 1.89 0.26 -14.73
CA PHE A 282 1.75 0.79 -13.39
C PHE A 282 0.40 1.53 -13.25
N GLY A 283 0.04 2.36 -14.23
CA GLY A 283 -1.25 3.07 -14.25
C GLY A 283 -2.45 2.11 -14.22
N LEU A 284 -2.37 1.01 -14.98
CA LEU A 284 -3.42 -0.01 -14.98
C LEU A 284 -3.51 -0.76 -13.65
N ARG A 285 -2.41 -0.97 -12.93
CA ARG A 285 -2.43 -1.52 -11.57
C ARG A 285 -3.07 -0.57 -10.56
N ILE A 286 -2.96 0.75 -10.75
CA ILE A 286 -3.72 1.70 -9.92
C ILE A 286 -5.22 1.56 -10.16
N VAL A 287 -5.64 1.28 -11.40
CA VAL A 287 -7.05 0.97 -11.68
C VAL A 287 -7.51 -0.25 -10.90
N ASP A 288 -6.69 -1.32 -10.81
CA ASP A 288 -6.99 -2.49 -9.97
C ASP A 288 -7.11 -2.12 -8.49
N ASP A 289 -6.27 -1.23 -7.99
CA ASP A 289 -6.38 -0.73 -6.62
C ASP A 289 -7.72 -0.02 -6.39
N VAL A 290 -8.18 0.80 -7.33
CA VAL A 290 -9.48 1.49 -7.25
C VAL A 290 -10.63 0.48 -7.30
N VAL A 291 -10.57 -0.52 -8.19
CA VAL A 291 -11.55 -1.61 -8.27
C VAL A 291 -11.63 -2.37 -6.95
N ASN A 292 -10.49 -2.75 -6.38
CA ASN A 292 -10.43 -3.43 -5.09
C ASN A 292 -11.03 -2.57 -3.97
N LEU A 293 -10.72 -1.29 -3.95
CA LEU A 293 -11.24 -0.36 -2.94
C LEU A 293 -12.75 -0.15 -3.06
N LEU A 294 -13.27 0.02 -4.29
CA LEU A 294 -14.71 0.08 -4.57
C LEU A 294 -15.42 -1.21 -4.17
N GLY A 295 -14.78 -2.37 -4.42
CA GLY A 295 -15.28 -3.70 -4.06
C GLY A 295 -15.45 -3.93 -2.56
N LEU A 296 -14.66 -3.23 -1.71
CA LEU A 296 -14.84 -3.26 -0.25
C LEU A 296 -16.11 -2.52 0.21
N GLY A 297 -16.69 -1.70 -0.67
CA GLY A 297 -17.93 -0.99 -0.42
C GLY A 297 -17.80 0.32 0.36
N ARG A 298 -18.97 0.89 0.66
CA ARG A 298 -19.14 2.22 1.25
C ARG A 298 -18.24 2.49 2.47
N PRO A 299 -18.14 1.62 3.48
CA PRO A 299 -17.35 1.90 4.67
C PRO A 299 -15.87 2.13 4.36
N ALA A 300 -15.28 1.30 3.51
CA ALA A 300 -13.88 1.43 3.12
C ALA A 300 -13.62 2.71 2.31
N ILE A 301 -14.52 3.09 1.41
CA ILE A 301 -14.41 4.32 0.62
C ILE A 301 -14.50 5.56 1.52
N VAL A 302 -15.40 5.56 2.50
CA VAL A 302 -15.49 6.66 3.49
C VAL A 302 -14.20 6.78 4.28
N CYS A 303 -13.59 5.67 4.70
CA CYS A 303 -12.29 5.68 5.39
C CYS A 303 -11.17 6.19 4.47
N ALA A 304 -11.13 5.78 3.20
CA ALA A 304 -10.16 6.27 2.21
C ALA A 304 -10.28 7.79 2.00
N LEU A 305 -11.51 8.30 1.86
CA LEU A 305 -11.76 9.73 1.71
C LEU A 305 -11.45 10.51 2.99
N CYS A 306 -11.61 9.89 4.16
CA CYS A 306 -11.22 10.48 5.45
C CYS A 306 -9.70 10.61 5.56
N ASP A 307 -8.96 9.58 5.18
CA ASP A 307 -7.49 9.59 5.12
C ASP A 307 -6.98 10.64 4.13
N LEU A 308 -7.55 10.67 2.93
CA LEU A 308 -7.24 11.68 1.92
C LEU A 308 -7.54 13.11 2.42
N LYS A 309 -8.66 13.31 3.11
CA LYS A 309 -8.99 14.61 3.73
C LYS A 309 -7.95 15.01 4.76
N THR A 310 -7.49 14.07 5.61
CA THR A 310 -6.44 14.29 6.60
C THR A 310 -5.12 14.70 5.93
N MET A 311 -4.73 14.03 4.84
CA MET A 311 -3.56 14.38 4.04
C MET A 311 -3.63 15.82 3.51
N ILE A 312 -4.77 16.22 2.94
CA ILE A 312 -5.01 17.57 2.44
C ILE A 312 -4.99 18.62 3.57
N GLU A 313 -5.55 18.29 4.75
CA GLU A 313 -5.54 19.17 5.91
C GLU A 313 -4.14 19.32 6.54
N CYS A 314 -3.33 18.27 6.54
CA CYS A 314 -1.92 18.35 6.93
C CYS A 314 -1.16 19.30 5.99
N SER A 315 -1.29 19.11 4.68
CA SER A 315 -0.70 20.00 3.68
C SER A 315 -1.18 21.46 3.83
N GLU A 316 -2.46 21.69 4.14
CA GLU A 316 -2.97 23.06 4.38
C GLU A 316 -2.33 23.70 5.61
N ARG A 317 -2.07 22.92 6.67
CA ARG A 317 -1.37 23.40 7.89
C ARG A 317 0.07 23.77 7.60
N ASP A 318 0.79 22.93 6.86
CA ASP A 318 2.18 23.17 6.48
C ASP A 318 2.32 24.43 5.62
N LEU A 319 1.44 24.57 4.61
CA LEU A 319 1.37 25.79 3.80
C LEU A 319 1.00 27.05 4.58
N LYS A 320 0.28 26.94 5.71
CA LYS A 320 -0.03 28.07 6.59
C LYS A 320 1.16 28.43 7.49
N ALA A 321 1.96 27.47 7.91
CA ALA A 321 3.13 27.68 8.72
C ALA A 321 4.26 28.39 7.93
N GLU A 322 4.32 28.16 6.62
CA GLU A 322 5.23 28.88 5.73
C GLU A 322 4.77 30.34 5.54
N LYS A 323 5.69 31.28 5.72
CA LYS A 323 5.43 32.69 5.44
C LYS A 323 5.10 32.86 3.94
N PRO A 324 4.01 33.56 3.57
CA PRO A 324 3.60 33.72 2.18
C PRO A 324 4.66 34.53 1.41
N LYS A 325 5.51 33.86 0.66
CA LYS A 325 6.59 34.47 -0.14
C LYS A 325 6.17 34.83 -1.56
N SER A 326 4.99 34.37 -2.05
CA SER A 326 4.55 34.66 -3.43
C SER A 326 3.05 34.45 -3.64
N VAL A 327 2.52 35.06 -4.71
CA VAL A 327 1.15 34.86 -5.22
C VAL A 327 0.85 33.38 -5.51
N ARG A 328 1.87 32.63 -5.92
CA ARG A 328 1.79 31.18 -6.22
C ARG A 328 1.38 30.35 -4.99
N ASN A 329 1.84 30.71 -3.80
CA ASN A 329 1.44 30.05 -2.55
C ASN A 329 -0.02 30.32 -2.17
N TRP A 330 -0.56 31.46 -2.55
CA TRP A 330 -1.98 31.78 -2.31
C TRP A 330 -2.92 30.93 -3.16
N ASP A 331 -2.62 30.80 -4.47
CA ASP A 331 -3.41 29.95 -5.39
C ASP A 331 -3.40 28.50 -4.96
N LEU A 332 -2.23 28.01 -4.54
CA LEU A 332 -2.09 26.64 -4.04
C LEU A 332 -2.92 26.41 -2.78
N ARG A 333 -2.87 27.32 -1.83
CA ARG A 333 -3.69 27.24 -0.61
C ARG A 333 -5.19 27.19 -0.92
N ASN A 334 -5.65 28.00 -1.88
CA ASN A 334 -7.04 27.97 -2.30
C ASN A 334 -7.40 26.62 -2.94
N LYS A 335 -6.54 26.07 -3.80
CA LYS A 335 -6.76 24.76 -4.42
C LYS A 335 -6.86 23.66 -3.35
N VAL A 336 -5.93 23.60 -2.41
CA VAL A 336 -5.92 22.64 -1.29
C VAL A 336 -7.20 22.76 -0.46
N LYS A 337 -7.61 23.98 -0.11
CA LYS A 337 -8.84 24.23 0.64
C LYS A 337 -10.10 23.80 -0.11
N LEU A 338 -10.16 24.06 -1.42
CA LEU A 338 -11.29 23.65 -2.27
C LEU A 338 -11.32 22.12 -2.43
N ALA A 339 -10.16 21.48 -2.58
CA ALA A 339 -10.04 20.03 -2.61
C ALA A 339 -10.58 19.39 -1.32
N GLY A 340 -10.17 19.89 -0.15
CA GLY A 340 -10.69 19.40 1.13
C GLY A 340 -12.21 19.48 1.26
N ARG A 341 -12.81 20.58 0.79
CA ARG A 341 -14.28 20.74 0.76
C ARG A 341 -14.95 19.73 -0.17
N LYS A 342 -14.38 19.50 -1.36
CA LYS A 342 -14.89 18.54 -2.34
C LYS A 342 -14.81 17.11 -1.82
N ILE A 343 -13.70 16.74 -1.20
CA ILE A 343 -13.49 15.42 -0.58
C ILE A 343 -14.52 15.21 0.54
N PHE A 344 -14.71 16.19 1.41
CA PHE A 344 -15.71 16.13 2.47
C PHE A 344 -17.14 15.96 1.92
N PHE A 345 -17.49 16.71 0.88
CA PHE A 345 -18.78 16.57 0.22
C PHE A 345 -18.98 15.17 -0.37
N LEU A 346 -17.96 14.63 -1.07
CA LEU A 346 -18.00 13.29 -1.62
C LEU A 346 -18.07 12.20 -0.53
N MET A 347 -17.41 12.41 0.60
CA MET A 347 -17.51 11.50 1.74
C MET A 347 -18.95 11.42 2.28
N CYS A 348 -19.63 12.57 2.41
CA CYS A 348 -21.06 12.62 2.79
C CYS A 348 -21.93 11.97 1.71
N TRP A 349 -21.65 12.24 0.43
CA TRP A 349 -22.39 11.64 -0.68
C TRP A 349 -22.25 10.13 -0.71
N VAL A 350 -21.03 9.58 -0.62
CA VAL A 350 -20.78 8.13 -0.58
C VAL A 350 -21.50 7.47 0.60
N ASN A 351 -21.54 8.14 1.76
CA ASN A 351 -22.20 7.57 2.94
C ASN A 351 -23.71 7.37 2.75
N GLU A 352 -24.35 8.14 1.88
CA GLU A 352 -25.79 8.01 1.57
C GLU A 352 -26.08 7.12 0.34
N GLN A 353 -25.04 6.72 -0.45
CA GLN A 353 -25.27 5.93 -1.66
C GLN A 353 -25.60 4.47 -1.35
N PRO A 354 -26.53 3.88 -2.12
CA PRO A 354 -26.72 2.43 -2.10
C PRO A 354 -25.51 1.71 -2.73
N GLN A 355 -25.30 0.46 -2.33
CA GLN A 355 -24.16 -0.34 -2.82
C GLN A 355 -24.14 -0.52 -4.34
N ASP A 356 -25.30 -0.53 -4.98
CA ASP A 356 -25.46 -0.74 -6.43
C ASP A 356 -24.73 0.32 -7.27
N VAL A 357 -24.69 1.57 -6.80
CA VAL A 357 -23.98 2.67 -7.49
C VAL A 357 -22.48 2.40 -7.52
N LEU A 358 -21.92 1.90 -6.42
CA LEU A 358 -20.49 1.57 -6.31
C LEU A 358 -20.15 0.35 -7.15
N SER A 359 -21.00 -0.68 -7.12
CA SER A 359 -20.80 -1.89 -7.93
C SER A 359 -20.89 -1.60 -9.42
N SER A 360 -21.79 -0.72 -9.85
CA SER A 360 -21.89 -0.30 -11.25
C SER A 360 -20.66 0.48 -11.69
N SER A 361 -20.13 1.36 -10.83
CA SER A 361 -18.89 2.08 -11.10
C SER A 361 -17.69 1.15 -11.22
N CYS A 362 -17.63 0.10 -10.39
CA CYS A 362 -16.60 -0.94 -10.44
C CYS A 362 -16.63 -1.67 -11.78
N ALA A 363 -17.79 -2.16 -12.22
CA ALA A 363 -17.95 -2.88 -13.48
C ALA A 363 -17.59 -2.01 -14.71
N LEU A 364 -17.99 -0.74 -14.71
CA LEU A 364 -17.62 0.19 -15.77
C LEU A 364 -16.11 0.44 -15.81
N LEU A 365 -15.48 0.57 -14.66
CA LEU A 365 -14.03 0.79 -14.54
C LEU A 365 -13.23 -0.42 -15.05
N GLU A 366 -13.66 -1.65 -14.72
CA GLU A 366 -13.06 -2.89 -15.21
C GLU A 366 -13.17 -3.00 -16.73
N ALA A 367 -14.36 -2.72 -17.30
CA ALA A 367 -14.59 -2.78 -18.72
C ALA A 367 -13.71 -1.78 -19.50
N GLU A 368 -13.59 -0.55 -19.01
CA GLU A 368 -12.74 0.46 -19.63
C GLU A 368 -11.25 0.13 -19.51
N LYS A 369 -10.82 -0.39 -18.37
CA LYS A 369 -9.45 -0.89 -18.19
C LYS A 369 -9.10 -1.96 -19.22
N GLU A 370 -10.00 -2.95 -19.40
CA GLU A 370 -9.79 -4.02 -20.38
C GLU A 370 -9.75 -3.47 -21.81
N SER A 371 -10.61 -2.52 -22.15
CA SER A 371 -10.60 -1.82 -23.46
C SER A 371 -9.24 -1.15 -23.71
N ILE A 372 -8.71 -0.40 -22.74
CA ILE A 372 -7.42 0.29 -22.83
C ILE A 372 -6.27 -0.72 -22.99
N ALA A 373 -6.27 -1.80 -22.19
CA ALA A 373 -5.23 -2.83 -22.23
C ALA A 373 -5.20 -3.53 -23.59
N ASN A 374 -6.38 -3.91 -24.12
CA ASN A 374 -6.52 -4.55 -25.44
C ASN A 374 -6.07 -3.63 -26.58
N HIS A 375 -6.42 -2.35 -26.52
CA HIS A 375 -6.00 -1.37 -27.53
C HIS A 375 -4.47 -1.17 -27.52
N HIS A 376 -3.86 -1.14 -26.33
CA HIS A 376 -2.41 -1.02 -26.20
C HIS A 376 -1.68 -2.26 -26.74
N SER A 377 -2.18 -3.46 -26.44
CA SER A 377 -1.60 -4.72 -26.93
C SER A 377 -1.63 -4.81 -28.44
N ARG A 378 -2.75 -4.45 -29.09
CA ARG A 378 -2.86 -4.41 -30.56
C ARG A 378 -1.87 -3.45 -31.21
N ARG A 379 -1.74 -2.24 -30.66
CA ARG A 379 -0.75 -1.26 -31.18
C ARG A 379 0.68 -1.76 -31.07
N PHE A 380 0.99 -2.48 -30.01
CA PHE A 380 2.32 -3.07 -29.82
C PHE A 380 2.60 -4.19 -30.81
N GLU A 381 1.62 -5.04 -31.11
CA GLU A 381 1.72 -6.10 -32.12
C GLU A 381 1.86 -5.53 -33.54
N GLU A 382 1.09 -4.50 -33.89
CA GLU A 382 1.18 -3.80 -35.17
C GLU A 382 2.56 -3.17 -35.39
N SER A 383 3.07 -2.45 -34.38
CA SER A 383 4.40 -1.84 -34.45
C SER A 383 5.53 -2.88 -34.58
N ARG A 384 5.38 -4.04 -33.91
CA ARG A 384 6.34 -5.15 -34.00
C ARG A 384 6.27 -5.85 -35.35
N GLY A 385 5.08 -5.93 -35.96
CA GLY A 385 4.86 -6.44 -37.30
C GLY A 385 5.49 -5.53 -38.38
N GLU A 386 5.39 -4.21 -38.24
CA GLU A 386 6.02 -3.24 -39.12
C GLU A 386 7.55 -3.27 -39.05
N VAL A 387 8.11 -3.38 -37.83
CA VAL A 387 9.58 -3.51 -37.65
C VAL A 387 10.10 -4.78 -38.28
N LYS A 388 9.40 -5.93 -38.12
CA LYS A 388 9.78 -7.17 -38.80
C LYS A 388 9.72 -7.06 -40.31
N ARG A 389 8.69 -6.40 -40.89
CA ARG A 389 8.59 -6.18 -42.35
C ARG A 389 9.70 -5.30 -42.89
N LYS A 390 10.09 -4.24 -42.14
CA LYS A 390 11.22 -3.37 -42.55
C LYS A 390 12.56 -4.14 -42.53
N LEU A 391 12.84 -4.93 -41.49
CA LEU A 391 14.05 -5.75 -41.42
C LEU A 391 14.12 -6.78 -42.56
N THR A 392 13.01 -7.42 -42.90
CA THR A 392 12.96 -8.39 -44.01
C THR A 392 13.19 -7.72 -45.40
N ILE A 393 12.81 -6.44 -45.56
CA ILE A 393 13.05 -5.70 -46.80
C ILE A 393 14.51 -5.24 -46.91
N GLU A 394 15.15 -4.86 -45.81
CA GLU A 394 16.57 -4.49 -45.79
C GLU A 394 17.52 -5.67 -46.00
N GLU A 395 17.10 -6.90 -45.68
CA GLU A 395 17.88 -8.14 -45.94
C GLU A 395 17.72 -8.62 -47.40
N LEU A 396 16.81 -8.07 -48.18
CA LEU A 396 16.52 -8.46 -49.57
C LEU A 396 17.06 -7.45 -50.61
N VAL A 397 17.72 -6.37 -50.20
CA VAL A 397 18.38 -5.36 -51.02
C VAL A 397 19.89 -5.43 -50.82
#